data_cd6e59c97c540fe71876211fd55c8ce4
#
_entry.id   cd6e59c97c540fe71876211fd55c8ce4
#
_cell.length_a   1.000
_cell.length_b   1.000
_cell.length_c   1.000
_cell.angle_alpha   90.00
_cell.angle_beta   90.00
_cell.angle_gamma   90.00
#
_symmetry.space_group_name_H-M   'P 1'
#
loop_
_entity.id
_entity.type
_entity.pdbx_description
1 polymer ?
#
loop_
_entity_poly.entity_id
_entity_poly.type
_entity_poly.pdbx_seq_one_letter_code
_entity_poly.pdbx_strand_id
1 'polypeptide(L)' 'MRAKIETIRALADDRLNEEEFNTRLEIMNLRFKISTHQLSNSGELREAKRRLAHILTVERERELLGSKV' A
#
# COMPACT_ATOMS: atom_id res chain seq x y z
N MET A 1 12.52 7.57 -4.54
CA MET A 1 11.44 7.31 -3.99
C MET A 1 11.38 7.11 -2.58
N ARG A 2 12.10 7.68 -1.81
CA ARG A 2 12.03 7.58 -0.49
C ARG A 2 10.99 8.27 0.15
N ALA A 3 10.42 9.19 -0.36
CA ALA A 3 9.41 9.98 0.30
C ALA A 3 8.08 9.32 0.37
N LYS A 4 8.02 8.11 -0.02
CA LYS A 4 6.74 7.48 -0.04
C LYS A 4 6.00 7.43 1.26
N ILE A 5 6.67 7.10 2.34
CA ILE A 5 5.92 7.01 3.58
C ILE A 5 5.50 8.38 4.07
N GLU A 6 6.27 9.41 3.77
CA GLU A 6 5.87 10.76 4.15
C GLU A 6 4.68 11.22 3.35
N THR A 7 4.64 10.85 2.08
CA THR A 7 3.50 11.18 1.25
C THR A 7 2.25 10.49 1.77
N ILE A 8 2.39 9.23 2.17
CA ILE A 8 1.28 8.49 2.71
C ILE A 8 0.82 9.10 4.02
N ARG A 9 1.74 9.57 4.85
CA ARG A 9 1.37 10.19 6.10
C ARG A 9 0.57 11.47 5.94
N ALA A 10 0.68 12.09 4.78
CA ALA A 10 -0.04 13.33 4.53
C ALA A 10 -1.47 13.11 4.07
N LEU A 11 -1.85 11.88 3.83
CA LEU A 11 -3.19 11.61 3.33
C LEU A 11 -4.23 11.65 4.44
N ALA A 12 -5.43 12.08 4.09
CA ALA A 12 -6.54 12.03 5.04
C ALA A 12 -6.98 10.58 5.20
N ASP A 13 -7.72 10.30 6.25
CA ASP A 13 -8.11 8.92 6.57
C ASP A 13 -8.88 8.24 5.44
N ASP A 14 -9.83 8.93 4.83
CA ASP A 14 -10.58 8.29 3.77
C ASP A 14 -9.72 8.05 2.54
N ARG A 15 -8.77 8.94 2.25
CA ARG A 15 -7.87 8.71 1.14
C ARG A 15 -6.91 7.57 1.47
N LEU A 16 -6.53 7.44 2.71
CA LEU A 16 -5.64 6.38 3.11
C LEU A 16 -6.33 5.03 2.95
N ASN A 17 -7.60 4.94 3.33
CA ASN A 17 -8.35 3.72 3.15
C ASN A 17 -8.51 3.38 1.68
N GLU A 18 -8.72 4.39 0.86
CA GLU A 18 -8.86 4.19 -0.57
C GLU A 18 -7.55 3.68 -1.17
N GLU A 19 -6.43 4.25 -0.72
CA GLU A 19 -5.13 3.80 -1.20
C GLU A 19 -4.85 2.36 -0.78
N GLU A 20 -5.27 1.99 0.41
CA GLU A 20 -5.09 0.62 0.86
C GLU A 20 -5.86 -0.33 -0.04
N PHE A 21 -7.10 -0.01 -0.33
CA PHE A 21 -7.93 -0.86 -1.17
C PHE A 21 -7.33 -0.99 -2.57
N ASN A 22 -6.93 0.14 -3.15
CA ASN A 22 -6.36 0.13 -4.48
C ASN A 22 -5.04 -0.65 -4.54
N THR A 23 -4.23 -0.53 -3.51
CA THR A 23 -2.96 -1.23 -3.47
C THR A 23 -3.19 -2.73 -3.35
N ARG A 24 -4.18 -3.15 -2.57
CA ARG A 24 -4.47 -4.58 -2.46
C ARG A 24 -4.97 -5.14 -3.78
N LEU A 25 -5.76 -4.37 -4.52
CA LEU A 25 -6.19 -4.82 -5.84
C LEU A 25 -5.01 -4.94 -6.79
N GLU A 26 -4.09 -4.00 -6.71
CA GLU A 26 -2.91 -4.03 -7.56
C GLU A 26 -2.07 -5.27 -7.27
N ILE A 27 -1.91 -5.59 -5.99
CA ILE A 27 -1.15 -6.78 -5.60
C ILE A 27 -1.82 -8.04 -6.15
N MET A 28 -3.13 -8.10 -6.05
CA MET A 28 -3.86 -9.24 -6.54
C MET A 28 -3.68 -9.40 -8.04
N ASN A 29 -3.77 -8.30 -8.78
CA ASN A 29 -3.59 -8.33 -10.22
C ASN A 29 -2.17 -8.73 -10.60
N LEU A 30 -1.18 -8.23 -9.89
CA LEU A 30 0.21 -8.57 -10.20
C LEU A 30 0.49 -10.04 -9.91
N ARG A 31 -0.08 -10.57 -8.84
CA ARG A 31 0.10 -11.97 -8.54
C ARG A 31 -0.52 -12.83 -9.63
N PHE A 32 -1.69 -12.42 -10.10
CA PHE A 32 -2.35 -13.17 -11.16
C PHE A 32 -1.51 -13.16 -12.44
N LYS A 33 -0.97 -12.01 -12.80
CA LYS A 33 -0.17 -11.90 -14.00
C LYS A 33 1.09 -12.75 -13.91
N ILE A 34 1.70 -12.80 -12.75
CA ILE A 34 2.89 -13.60 -12.56
C ILE A 34 2.55 -15.08 -12.66
N SER A 35 1.45 -15.49 -12.03
CA SER A 35 1.09 -16.89 -12.05
C SER A 35 0.67 -17.37 -13.43
N THR A 36 0.22 -16.48 -14.30
CA THR A 36 -0.14 -16.86 -15.67
C THR A 36 0.99 -16.58 -16.64
N HIS A 37 2.17 -16.24 -16.11
CA HIS A 37 3.34 -15.98 -16.94
C HIS A 37 3.20 -14.78 -17.88
N GLN A 38 2.29 -13.88 -17.58
CA GLN A 38 2.17 -12.66 -18.34
C GLN A 38 3.20 -11.65 -17.89
N LEU A 39 3.74 -11.83 -16.70
CA LEU A 39 4.70 -10.92 -16.15
C LEU A 39 5.74 -11.73 -15.41
N SER A 40 6.98 -11.65 -15.83
CA SER A 40 8.03 -12.44 -15.21
C SER A 40 8.77 -11.67 -14.13
N ASN A 41 8.68 -10.35 -14.15
CA ASN A 41 9.38 -9.53 -13.18
C ASN A 41 8.54 -9.33 -11.93
N SER A 42 9.07 -9.71 -10.78
CA SER A 42 8.34 -9.56 -9.53
C SER A 42 8.66 -8.26 -8.81
N GLY A 43 9.42 -7.37 -9.46
CA GLY A 43 9.78 -6.11 -8.84
C GLY A 43 8.58 -5.24 -8.54
N GLU A 44 7.61 -5.19 -9.47
CA GLU A 44 6.42 -4.40 -9.25
C GLU A 44 5.60 -4.94 -8.08
N LEU A 45 5.56 -6.25 -7.95
CA LEU A 45 4.84 -6.85 -6.84
C LEU A 45 5.51 -6.48 -5.51
N ARG A 46 6.83 -6.51 -5.48
CA ARG A 46 7.55 -6.14 -4.28
C ARG A 46 7.30 -4.68 -3.91
N GLU A 47 7.29 -3.81 -4.92
CA GLU A 47 7.02 -2.40 -4.65
C GLU A 47 5.61 -2.19 -4.13
N ALA A 48 4.64 -2.90 -4.70
CA ALA A 48 3.27 -2.77 -4.24
C ALA A 48 3.12 -3.27 -2.81
N LYS A 49 3.78 -4.36 -2.48
CA LYS A 49 3.74 -4.87 -1.12
C LYS A 49 4.37 -3.90 -0.13
N ARG A 50 5.46 -3.26 -0.53
CA ARG A 50 6.10 -2.29 0.32
C ARG A 50 5.19 -1.09 0.54
N ARG A 51 4.52 -0.66 -0.51
CA ARG A 51 3.60 0.45 -0.39
C ARG A 51 2.46 0.09 0.57
N LEU A 52 1.94 -1.12 0.45
CA LEU A 52 0.89 -1.54 1.36
C LEU A 52 1.39 -1.56 2.80
N ALA A 53 2.63 -2.01 3.02
CA ALA A 53 3.19 -2.03 4.35
C ALA A 53 3.28 -0.63 4.93
N HIS A 54 3.64 0.35 4.10
CA HIS A 54 3.71 1.73 4.57
C HIS A 54 2.33 2.25 4.92
N ILE A 55 1.33 1.93 4.11
CA ILE A 55 -0.04 2.35 4.39
C ILE A 55 -0.53 1.76 5.70
N LEU A 56 -0.29 0.48 5.91
CA LEU A 56 -0.71 -0.17 7.12
C LEU A 56 0.01 0.40 8.34
N THR A 57 1.27 0.74 8.18
CA THR A 57 2.03 1.34 9.26
C THR A 57 1.43 2.68 9.67
N VAL A 58 1.09 3.51 8.69
CA VAL A 58 0.52 4.81 8.99
C VAL A 58 -0.86 4.65 9.62
N GLU A 59 -1.66 3.72 9.14
CA GLU A 59 -2.96 3.48 9.73
C GLU A 59 -2.82 3.04 11.18
N ARG A 60 -1.84 2.20 11.45
CA ARG A 60 -1.60 1.74 12.80
C ARG A 60 -1.15 2.88 13.71
N GLU A 61 -0.29 3.75 13.18
CA GLU A 61 0.16 4.89 13.93
C GLU A 61 -1.01 5.78 14.31
N ARG A 62 -1.92 6.00 13.38
CA ARG A 62 -3.07 6.85 13.65
C ARG A 62 -3.98 6.21 14.67
N GLU A 63 -4.14 4.91 14.58
CA GLU A 63 -4.96 4.19 15.52
C GLU A 63 -4.40 4.33 16.95
N LEU A 64 -3.09 4.22 17.07
CA LEU A 64 -2.46 4.30 18.38
C LEU A 64 -2.44 5.71 18.96
N LEU A 65 -2.28 6.71 18.10
CA LEU A 65 -2.14 8.06 18.55
C LEU A 65 -3.39 8.91 18.49
N GLY A 66 -4.09 8.81 17.42
CA GLY A 66 -5.12 9.75 17.19
C GLY A 66 -6.52 9.25 17.22
N SER A 67 -6.66 7.98 17.15
CA SER A 67 -8.01 7.51 17.04
C SER A 67 -8.82 7.89 18.26
N LYS A 68 -8.16 8.06 19.35
CA LYS A 68 -8.88 8.39 20.48
C LYS A 68 -9.28 9.80 20.42
N VAL A 69 -8.84 10.53 19.57
CA VAL A 69 -9.25 11.94 19.56
C VAL A 69 -10.63 12.08 19.02
#